data_1266a86c3208e19c30b28a44da790e42
#
_entry.id   1266a86c3208e19c30b28a44da790e42
#
_cell.length_a   1.000
_cell.length_b   1.000
_cell.length_c   1.000
_cell.angle_alpha   90.00
_cell.angle_beta   90.00
_cell.angle_gamma   90.00
#
_symmetry.space_group_name_H-M   'P 1'
#
loop_
_entity.id
_entity.type
_entity.pdbx_description
1 polymer ?
#
loop_
_entity_poly.entity_id
_entity_poly.type
_entity_poly.pdbx_seq_one_letter_code
_entity_poly.pdbx_strand_id
1 'polypeptide(L)'
;MKRTVLAAMIPALLVAGAANAAVIYDQNNNKLDLYGSITGDYHFAGNHNAKNVYQRGDASYVRLGLKGTTQINNELQGFGRVEYNMAPNAEDNFNGPNQIRLAYVGLKNDRYGSISYGRNWGVMYDITSFTDVLPEWGEDTQGYTQVSTNNASYAATMFGTGRSDSVLQYRNSWNGFNLGLQYLGANKSYGDYNADAHEFTPNSEGYGVTAENGDGYGISMSYDTDMGITLGAAYNNARKTDDQTQKLGLNDKNAQMWTLGAKYDANNIYAAINYTQTKDQLPFFNATGIETAATSQAVFAVAQYNFDNGLTPSIAYAQGWLRNPNGYVGNQNYSKYVDLALTYNFNANMNAYVDYKINLLDNNEYTANNALYTNNVAAVGLQYTF
;
A
#
# COMPACT_ATOMS: atom_id res chain seq x y z
N MET A 1 6.44 -36.69 -22.26
CA MET A 1 5.45 -36.30 -21.23
C MET A 1 5.60 -34.78 -21.03
N LYS A 2 4.69 -34.01 -21.59
CA LYS A 2 4.69 -32.52 -21.48
C LYS A 2 4.08 -32.19 -20.15
N ARG A 3 4.88 -31.62 -19.23
CA ARG A 3 4.38 -31.00 -18.00
C ARG A 3 3.86 -29.62 -18.37
N THR A 4 2.55 -29.49 -18.43
CA THR A 4 1.88 -28.19 -18.44
C THR A 4 2.06 -27.58 -17.06
N VAL A 5 2.98 -26.64 -16.93
CA VAL A 5 3.06 -25.75 -15.78
C VAL A 5 1.94 -24.72 -15.98
N LEU A 6 0.86 -24.84 -15.23
CA LEU A 6 -0.17 -23.82 -15.14
C LEU A 6 0.47 -22.63 -14.37
N ALA A 7 0.89 -21.62 -15.12
CA ALA A 7 1.28 -20.35 -14.56
C ALA A 7 0.01 -19.59 -14.13
N ALA A 8 -0.47 -19.86 -12.94
CA ALA A 8 -1.46 -19.04 -12.26
C ALA A 8 -0.71 -18.04 -11.38
N MET A 9 -0.08 -17.02 -11.97
CA MET A 9 0.45 -15.90 -11.20
C MET A 9 -0.59 -14.79 -11.13
N ILE A 10 -1.38 -14.85 -10.11
CA ILE A 10 -2.03 -13.69 -9.49
C ILE A 10 -0.93 -12.98 -8.69
N PRO A 11 -0.86 -11.64 -8.62
CA PRO A 11 0.18 -10.92 -7.86
C PRO A 11 0.37 -11.53 -6.47
N ALA A 12 1.61 -11.67 -6.02
CA ALA A 12 2.02 -12.39 -4.81
C ALA A 12 1.25 -12.00 -3.52
N LEU A 13 0.66 -10.81 -3.47
CA LEU A 13 -0.21 -10.34 -2.39
C LEU A 13 -1.58 -11.03 -2.30
N LEU A 14 -2.05 -11.65 -3.38
CA LEU A 14 -3.22 -12.53 -3.32
C LEU A 14 -2.82 -13.94 -2.86
N VAL A 15 -1.56 -14.32 -3.00
CA VAL A 15 -1.08 -15.69 -2.71
C VAL A 15 -0.77 -15.88 -1.23
N ALA A 16 -0.16 -14.91 -0.55
CA ALA A 16 0.18 -15.04 0.88
C ALA A 16 -1.06 -15.21 1.79
N GLY A 17 -2.20 -14.64 1.42
CA GLY A 17 -3.46 -14.84 2.15
C GLY A 17 -4.35 -15.97 1.60
N ALA A 18 -4.02 -16.58 0.45
CA ALA A 18 -4.87 -17.60 -0.16
C ALA A 18 -4.42 -19.04 0.15
N ALA A 19 -3.14 -19.23 0.48
CA ALA A 19 -2.60 -20.58 0.78
C ALA A 19 -3.11 -21.13 2.12
N ASN A 20 -3.55 -20.26 3.04
CA ASN A 20 -3.96 -20.64 4.39
C ASN A 20 -5.43 -20.28 4.70
N ALA A 21 -6.21 -19.80 3.73
CA ALA A 21 -7.60 -19.44 3.94
C ALA A 21 -8.45 -20.66 4.34
N ALA A 22 -9.17 -20.55 5.45
CA ALA A 22 -10.11 -21.56 5.88
C ALA A 22 -11.40 -21.48 5.04
N VAL A 23 -11.75 -22.57 4.37
CA VAL A 23 -13.04 -22.68 3.67
C VAL A 23 -14.14 -22.81 4.72
N ILE A 24 -14.97 -21.78 4.89
CA ILE A 24 -16.10 -21.81 5.85
C ILE A 24 -17.42 -22.22 5.19
N TYR A 25 -17.50 -22.13 3.86
CA TYR A 25 -18.65 -22.59 3.10
C TYR A 25 -18.23 -22.99 1.69
N ASP A 26 -18.67 -24.15 1.21
CA ASP A 26 -18.44 -24.63 -0.16
C ASP A 26 -19.59 -25.55 -0.58
N GLN A 27 -20.64 -24.98 -1.12
CA GLN A 27 -21.82 -25.72 -1.61
C GLN A 27 -22.49 -24.99 -2.76
N ASN A 28 -23.11 -25.76 -3.67
CA ASN A 28 -23.90 -25.25 -4.80
C ASN A 28 -23.15 -24.21 -5.65
N ASN A 29 -21.85 -24.48 -5.93
CA ASN A 29 -20.97 -23.59 -6.68
C ASN A 29 -20.73 -22.21 -6.02
N ASN A 30 -20.98 -22.11 -4.70
CA ASN A 30 -20.66 -20.94 -3.91
C ASN A 30 -19.58 -21.33 -2.91
N LYS A 31 -18.54 -20.50 -2.81
CA LYS A 31 -17.44 -20.67 -1.87
C LYS A 31 -17.23 -19.41 -1.06
N LEU A 32 -17.02 -19.57 0.23
CA LEU A 32 -16.63 -18.48 1.14
C LEU A 32 -15.41 -18.91 1.95
N ASP A 33 -14.34 -18.17 1.81
CA ASP A 33 -13.07 -18.37 2.49
C ASP A 33 -12.87 -17.28 3.55
N LEU A 34 -12.46 -17.68 4.74
CA LEU A 34 -11.97 -16.81 5.80
C LEU A 34 -10.44 -16.82 5.76
N TYR A 35 -9.83 -15.64 5.78
CA TYR A 35 -8.39 -15.48 5.87
C TYR A 35 -8.02 -14.33 6.79
N GLY A 36 -6.79 -14.31 7.26
CA GLY A 36 -6.33 -13.21 8.07
C GLY A 36 -4.99 -13.44 8.73
N SER A 37 -4.60 -12.48 9.57
CA SER A 37 -3.40 -12.60 10.40
C SER A 37 -3.60 -11.91 11.75
N ILE A 38 -2.92 -12.43 12.75
CA ILE A 38 -2.74 -11.80 14.05
C ILE A 38 -1.24 -11.55 14.18
N THR A 39 -0.83 -10.30 14.31
CA THR A 39 0.56 -9.92 14.47
C THR A 39 0.74 -9.24 15.82
N GLY A 40 1.52 -9.86 16.70
CA GLY A 40 2.05 -9.22 17.90
C GLY A 40 3.38 -8.57 17.51
N ASP A 41 3.46 -7.26 17.59
CA ASP A 41 4.62 -6.47 17.16
C ASP A 41 4.97 -5.39 18.16
N TYR A 42 6.27 -5.17 18.36
CA TYR A 42 6.77 -4.13 19.27
C TYR A 42 7.96 -3.39 18.66
N HIS A 43 7.85 -2.06 18.62
CA HIS A 43 8.87 -1.17 18.10
C HIS A 43 9.77 -0.61 19.21
N PHE A 44 11.08 -0.73 19.03
CA PHE A 44 12.12 -0.16 19.89
C PHE A 44 12.73 1.05 19.20
N ALA A 45 12.39 2.24 19.65
CA ALA A 45 12.97 3.47 19.16
C ALA A 45 13.81 4.17 20.25
N GLY A 46 14.92 4.79 19.86
CA GLY A 46 15.75 5.56 20.78
C GLY A 46 15.16 6.93 21.12
N ASN A 47 15.38 7.38 22.35
CA ASN A 47 15.11 8.74 22.86
C ASN A 47 13.65 9.19 22.93
N HIS A 48 13.02 8.94 24.06
CA HIS A 48 11.61 9.22 24.37
C HIS A 48 11.20 10.71 24.39
N ASN A 49 12.15 11.64 24.41
CA ASN A 49 11.88 13.06 24.65
C ASN A 49 12.14 13.97 23.45
N ALA A 50 12.57 13.42 22.30
CA ALA A 50 12.77 14.22 21.12
C ALA A 50 11.46 14.42 20.36
N LYS A 51 11.20 15.63 19.89
CA LYS A 51 10.13 15.87 18.90
C LYS A 51 10.49 15.09 17.64
N ASN A 52 9.50 14.50 16.98
CA ASN A 52 9.67 13.73 15.75
C ASN A 52 10.51 12.44 15.90
N VAL A 53 10.34 11.71 16.97
CA VAL A 53 10.88 10.36 17.15
C VAL A 53 9.80 9.35 16.82
N TYR A 54 10.14 8.31 16.06
CA TYR A 54 9.25 7.19 15.81
C TYR A 54 8.76 6.64 17.15
N GLN A 55 7.46 6.41 17.28
CA GLN A 55 6.89 6.00 18.55
C GLN A 55 7.40 4.61 18.92
N ARG A 56 7.98 4.52 20.11
CA ARG A 56 8.25 3.23 20.77
C ARG A 56 6.94 2.70 21.30
N GLY A 57 6.68 1.41 21.09
CA GLY A 57 5.52 0.80 21.67
C GLY A 57 4.98 -0.40 20.91
N ASP A 58 3.82 -0.81 21.32
CA ASP A 58 3.06 -1.86 20.70
C ASP A 58 2.47 -1.40 19.36
N ALA A 59 2.81 -2.12 18.30
CA ALA A 59 2.31 -1.90 16.93
C ALA A 59 1.46 -3.09 16.44
N SER A 60 1.03 -3.94 17.36
CA SER A 60 0.24 -5.14 17.07
C SER A 60 -1.03 -4.83 16.27
N TYR A 61 -1.37 -5.71 15.35
CA TYR A 61 -2.59 -5.58 14.56
C TYR A 61 -3.22 -6.95 14.26
N VAL A 62 -4.51 -6.92 13.98
CA VAL A 62 -5.28 -8.06 13.49
C VAL A 62 -5.84 -7.68 12.12
N ARG A 63 -5.67 -8.56 11.14
CA ARG A 63 -6.27 -8.44 9.82
C ARG A 63 -7.23 -9.60 9.60
N LEU A 64 -8.46 -9.29 9.22
CA LEU A 64 -9.50 -10.29 8.97
C LEU A 64 -10.15 -10.02 7.63
N GLY A 65 -10.30 -11.05 6.81
CA GLY A 65 -10.89 -10.93 5.49
C GLY A 65 -11.78 -12.11 5.11
N LEU A 66 -12.75 -11.82 4.27
CA LEU A 66 -13.61 -12.80 3.62
C LEU A 66 -13.46 -12.69 2.11
N LYS A 67 -13.34 -13.83 1.42
CA LYS A 67 -13.40 -13.95 -0.05
C LYS A 67 -14.58 -14.83 -0.41
N GLY A 68 -15.49 -14.30 -1.22
CA GLY A 68 -16.62 -15.05 -1.76
C GLY A 68 -16.48 -15.27 -3.26
N THR A 69 -16.84 -16.45 -3.73
CA THR A 69 -16.98 -16.73 -5.17
C THR A 69 -18.26 -17.48 -5.43
N THR A 70 -18.89 -17.21 -6.57
CA THR A 70 -20.09 -17.93 -7.03
C THR A 70 -20.01 -18.19 -8.53
N GLN A 71 -20.26 -19.42 -8.96
CA GLN A 71 -20.33 -19.74 -10.38
C GLN A 71 -21.71 -19.35 -10.92
N ILE A 72 -21.76 -18.39 -11.85
CA ILE A 72 -23.01 -17.89 -12.45
C ILE A 72 -23.43 -18.80 -13.62
N ASN A 73 -22.47 -19.15 -14.47
CA ASN A 73 -22.61 -20.12 -15.55
C ASN A 73 -21.23 -20.73 -15.88
N ASN A 74 -21.13 -21.53 -16.95
CA ASN A 74 -19.90 -22.26 -17.30
C ASN A 74 -18.67 -21.37 -17.56
N GLU A 75 -18.85 -20.09 -17.86
CA GLU A 75 -17.78 -19.16 -18.23
C GLU A 75 -17.66 -17.97 -17.28
N LEU A 76 -18.70 -17.68 -16.49
CA LEU A 76 -18.79 -16.46 -15.68
C LEU A 76 -18.87 -16.79 -14.21
N GLN A 77 -17.97 -16.22 -13.43
CA GLN A 77 -17.91 -16.27 -11.97
C GLN A 77 -18.11 -14.89 -11.37
N GLY A 78 -18.94 -14.80 -10.34
CA GLY A 78 -19.01 -13.64 -9.45
C GLY A 78 -18.00 -13.80 -8.32
N PHE A 79 -17.41 -12.70 -7.86
CA PHE A 79 -16.52 -12.70 -6.68
C PHE A 79 -16.68 -11.44 -5.86
N GLY A 80 -16.32 -11.53 -4.59
CA GLY A 80 -16.26 -10.39 -3.68
C GLY A 80 -15.20 -10.58 -2.61
N ARG A 81 -14.68 -9.47 -2.08
CA ARG A 81 -13.70 -9.46 -0.99
C ARG A 81 -13.99 -8.32 -0.04
N VAL A 82 -13.92 -8.60 1.24
CA VAL A 82 -13.82 -7.60 2.30
C VAL A 82 -12.61 -7.90 3.16
N GLU A 83 -11.86 -6.87 3.57
CA GLU A 83 -10.71 -6.99 4.47
C GLU A 83 -10.73 -5.83 5.46
N TYR A 84 -10.63 -6.18 6.73
CA TYR A 84 -10.66 -5.25 7.84
C TYR A 84 -9.36 -5.33 8.65
N ASN A 85 -8.85 -4.19 9.10
CA ASN A 85 -7.69 -4.08 9.98
C ASN A 85 -8.13 -3.51 11.33
N MET A 86 -7.68 -4.14 12.41
CA MET A 86 -7.99 -3.78 13.79
C MET A 86 -6.69 -3.59 14.55
N ALA A 87 -6.66 -2.61 15.44
CA ALA A 87 -5.56 -2.35 16.35
C ALA A 87 -5.95 -2.87 17.76
N PRO A 88 -5.45 -4.02 18.21
CA PRO A 88 -5.79 -4.61 19.52
C PRO A 88 -5.18 -3.85 20.69
N ASN A 89 -4.22 -2.98 20.44
CA ASN A 89 -3.57 -2.12 21.43
C ASN A 89 -4.36 -0.84 21.77
N ALA A 90 -5.55 -0.66 21.19
CA ALA A 90 -6.44 0.42 21.59
C ALA A 90 -7.13 0.09 22.91
N GLU A 91 -7.34 1.10 23.78
CA GLU A 91 -8.13 0.93 25.00
C GLU A 91 -9.57 0.51 24.67
N ASP A 92 -10.22 -0.26 25.55
CA ASP A 92 -11.55 -0.87 25.32
C ASP A 92 -12.64 0.12 24.89
N ASN A 93 -12.51 1.40 25.21
CA ASN A 93 -13.48 2.45 24.86
C ASN A 93 -12.91 3.46 23.84
N PHE A 94 -11.74 3.18 23.25
CA PHE A 94 -11.11 4.07 22.30
C PHE A 94 -11.41 3.61 20.85
N ASN A 95 -11.87 4.53 20.01
CA ASN A 95 -11.99 4.30 18.57
C ASN A 95 -10.59 4.27 17.95
N GLY A 96 -9.89 3.16 18.14
CA GLY A 96 -8.58 2.93 17.51
C GLY A 96 -8.67 2.96 15.98
N PRO A 97 -7.53 2.93 15.26
CA PRO A 97 -7.47 3.04 13.80
C PRO A 97 -8.00 1.79 13.11
N ASN A 98 -9.24 1.44 13.38
CA ASN A 98 -9.95 0.36 12.73
C ASN A 98 -10.40 0.80 11.35
N GLN A 99 -10.09 0.04 10.31
CA GLN A 99 -10.42 0.45 8.94
C GLN A 99 -10.72 -0.71 8.00
N ILE A 100 -11.65 -0.49 7.10
CA ILE A 100 -11.83 -1.34 5.93
C ILE A 100 -10.68 -1.08 4.97
N ARG A 101 -9.85 -2.10 4.74
CA ARG A 101 -8.75 -2.04 3.78
C ARG A 101 -9.23 -2.29 2.35
N LEU A 102 -10.04 -3.31 2.16
CA LEU A 102 -10.60 -3.71 0.88
C LEU A 102 -12.09 -4.01 1.03
N ALA A 103 -12.88 -3.59 0.04
CA ALA A 103 -14.30 -3.92 -0.08
C ALA A 103 -14.72 -3.77 -1.54
N TYR A 104 -14.72 -4.85 -2.30
CA TYR A 104 -15.08 -4.83 -3.72
C TYR A 104 -15.80 -6.09 -4.16
N VAL A 105 -16.51 -5.95 -5.27
CA VAL A 105 -17.23 -7.04 -5.94
C VAL A 105 -16.92 -7.02 -7.43
N GLY A 106 -16.97 -8.16 -8.08
CA GLY A 106 -16.65 -8.24 -9.50
C GLY A 106 -17.16 -9.47 -10.20
N LEU A 107 -16.92 -9.50 -11.50
CA LEU A 107 -17.19 -10.61 -12.39
C LEU A 107 -15.88 -11.04 -13.07
N LYS A 108 -15.68 -12.33 -13.23
CA LYS A 108 -14.53 -12.92 -13.87
C LYS A 108 -14.96 -13.91 -14.96
N ASN A 109 -14.30 -13.80 -16.10
CA ASN A 109 -14.35 -14.79 -17.17
C ASN A 109 -12.90 -15.22 -17.47
N ASP A 110 -12.65 -16.52 -17.57
CA ASP A 110 -11.26 -17.03 -17.71
C ASP A 110 -10.61 -16.61 -19.04
N ARG A 111 -11.38 -16.30 -20.07
CA ARG A 111 -10.88 -15.83 -21.36
C ARG A 111 -10.75 -14.32 -21.44
N TYR A 112 -11.70 -13.61 -20.87
CA TYR A 112 -11.83 -12.14 -21.04
C TYR A 112 -11.34 -11.35 -19.85
N GLY A 113 -10.87 -12.02 -18.77
CA GLY A 113 -10.38 -11.37 -17.57
C GLY A 113 -11.49 -11.03 -16.58
N SER A 114 -11.25 -10.04 -15.75
CA SER A 114 -12.18 -9.66 -14.69
C SER A 114 -12.45 -8.15 -14.68
N ILE A 115 -13.64 -7.80 -14.22
CA ILE A 115 -14.03 -6.44 -13.89
C ILE A 115 -14.46 -6.40 -12.43
N SER A 116 -14.01 -5.38 -11.67
CA SER A 116 -14.37 -5.20 -10.28
C SER A 116 -14.61 -3.74 -9.94
N TYR A 117 -15.45 -3.49 -8.93
CA TYR A 117 -15.72 -2.15 -8.42
C TYR A 117 -15.76 -2.15 -6.90
N GLY A 118 -15.20 -1.10 -6.30
CA GLY A 118 -15.21 -0.83 -4.86
C GLY A 118 -13.89 -0.29 -4.33
N ARG A 119 -13.67 -0.44 -3.02
CA ARG A 119 -12.40 -0.09 -2.38
C ARG A 119 -11.36 -1.17 -2.67
N ASN A 120 -10.34 -0.81 -3.43
CA ASN A 120 -9.31 -1.75 -3.88
C ASN A 120 -7.95 -1.10 -3.99
N TRP A 121 -6.91 -1.91 -4.14
CA TRP A 121 -5.59 -1.43 -4.53
C TRP A 121 -5.63 -0.84 -5.94
N GLY A 122 -5.01 0.32 -6.10
CA GLY A 122 -4.77 0.91 -7.41
C GLY A 122 -3.79 0.10 -8.24
N VAL A 123 -3.85 0.25 -9.57
CA VAL A 123 -2.97 -0.47 -10.51
C VAL A 123 -1.49 -0.15 -10.33
N MET A 124 -1.15 0.93 -9.66
CA MET A 124 0.24 1.26 -9.31
C MET A 124 0.86 0.18 -8.42
N TYR A 125 0.05 -0.41 -7.52
CA TYR A 125 0.48 -1.43 -6.59
C TYR A 125 0.88 -2.75 -7.28
N ASP A 126 0.43 -3.01 -8.48
CA ASP A 126 0.84 -4.18 -9.26
C ASP A 126 2.36 -4.22 -9.48
N ILE A 127 3.00 -3.05 -9.49
CA ILE A 127 4.44 -2.91 -9.70
C ILE A 127 5.16 -2.52 -8.40
N THR A 128 4.61 -1.59 -7.62
CA THR A 128 5.25 -1.16 -6.37
C THR A 128 5.30 -2.28 -5.33
N SER A 129 4.38 -3.24 -5.40
CA SER A 129 4.37 -4.43 -4.55
C SER A 129 5.60 -5.34 -4.71
N PHE A 130 6.37 -5.20 -5.79
CA PHE A 130 7.61 -5.99 -5.96
C PHE A 130 8.61 -5.75 -4.82
N THR A 131 8.61 -4.59 -4.21
CA THR A 131 9.50 -4.26 -3.10
C THR A 131 8.82 -4.25 -1.73
N ASP A 132 7.50 -4.49 -1.66
CA ASP A 132 6.73 -4.57 -0.42
C ASP A 132 6.73 -6.00 0.15
N VAL A 133 7.91 -6.47 0.54
CA VAL A 133 8.15 -7.87 0.99
C VAL A 133 8.88 -7.96 2.33
N LEU A 134 9.22 -6.84 2.95
CA LEU A 134 9.80 -6.81 4.29
C LEU A 134 8.73 -7.02 5.36
N PRO A 135 9.07 -7.54 6.53
CA PRO A 135 8.09 -7.79 7.56
C PRO A 135 7.45 -6.51 8.11
N GLU A 136 8.20 -5.39 8.18
CA GLU A 136 7.72 -4.16 8.80
C GLU A 136 7.80 -2.94 7.86
N TRP A 137 8.95 -2.64 7.27
CA TRP A 137 9.14 -1.40 6.50
C TRP A 137 9.34 -1.64 5.00
N GLY A 138 8.30 -1.57 4.18
CA GLY A 138 8.36 -1.80 2.74
C GLY A 138 7.68 -0.73 1.87
N GLU A 139 6.76 0.04 2.43
CA GLU A 139 5.89 0.95 1.66
C GLU A 139 6.37 2.40 1.61
N ASP A 140 7.34 2.81 2.41
CA ASP A 140 7.66 4.22 2.73
C ASP A 140 8.10 5.07 1.52
N THR A 141 8.52 4.46 0.43
CA THR A 141 9.04 5.18 -0.74
C THR A 141 8.14 5.09 -1.96
N GLN A 142 7.04 4.36 -1.87
CA GLN A 142 6.18 4.07 -3.02
C GLN A 142 5.24 5.22 -3.39
N GLY A 143 5.53 6.44 -2.96
CA GLY A 143 4.66 7.60 -3.18
C GLY A 143 3.49 7.67 -2.20
N TYR A 144 3.56 6.94 -1.10
CA TYR A 144 2.51 6.81 -0.08
C TYR A 144 2.85 7.50 1.24
N THR A 145 3.77 8.44 1.25
CA THR A 145 4.12 9.16 2.47
C THR A 145 2.90 9.84 3.07
N GLN A 146 2.68 9.54 4.34
CA GLN A 146 1.81 10.36 5.16
C GLN A 146 2.61 11.55 5.65
N VAL A 147 2.19 12.74 5.27
CA VAL A 147 2.67 13.96 5.88
C VAL A 147 1.67 14.32 6.97
N SER A 148 2.09 14.24 8.21
CA SER A 148 1.25 14.52 9.37
C SER A 148 1.70 15.79 10.05
N THR A 149 0.77 16.71 10.27
CA THR A 149 0.91 17.76 11.29
C THR A 149 0.08 17.39 12.50
N ASN A 150 0.21 18.13 13.59
CA ASN A 150 -0.52 17.92 14.83
C ASN A 150 -2.05 17.81 14.66
N ASN A 151 -2.61 18.18 13.51
CA ASN A 151 -4.04 18.22 13.25
C ASN A 151 -4.49 17.69 11.87
N ALA A 152 -3.60 17.29 10.97
CA ALA A 152 -3.99 16.79 9.65
C ALA A 152 -2.98 15.74 9.13
N SER A 153 -3.51 14.63 8.64
CA SER A 153 -2.73 13.58 7.97
C SER A 153 -3.12 13.56 6.49
N TYR A 154 -2.14 13.73 5.61
CA TYR A 154 -2.34 13.70 4.17
C TYR A 154 -1.74 12.42 3.61
N ALA A 155 -2.57 11.57 3.04
CA ALA A 155 -2.13 10.33 2.41
C ALA A 155 -2.09 10.48 0.89
N ALA A 156 -0.93 10.24 0.29
CA ALA A 156 -0.78 10.26 -1.17
C ALA A 156 -1.60 9.17 -1.89
N THR A 157 -2.16 8.23 -1.15
CA THR A 157 -3.04 7.15 -1.65
C THR A 157 -4.38 7.64 -2.19
N MET A 158 -4.79 8.88 -1.85
CA MET A 158 -6.09 9.43 -2.23
C MET A 158 -6.31 9.57 -3.75
N PHE A 159 -5.25 9.58 -4.54
CA PHE A 159 -5.34 9.75 -5.98
C PHE A 159 -5.39 8.43 -6.78
N GLY A 160 -5.85 7.34 -6.17
CA GLY A 160 -6.00 6.05 -6.83
C GLY A 160 -4.70 5.25 -6.97
N THR A 161 -3.64 5.63 -6.29
CA THR A 161 -2.33 4.97 -6.37
C THR A 161 -2.17 3.84 -5.34
N GLY A 162 -2.79 3.97 -4.18
CA GLY A 162 -2.84 2.95 -3.16
C GLY A 162 -4.24 2.33 -3.03
N ARG A 163 -4.66 2.02 -1.78
CA ARG A 163 -6.03 1.55 -1.51
C ARG A 163 -6.99 2.73 -1.58
N SER A 164 -7.81 2.75 -2.61
CA SER A 164 -8.72 3.85 -2.91
C SER A 164 -10.14 3.37 -3.07
N ASP A 165 -11.09 4.24 -2.74
CA ASP A 165 -12.52 4.03 -2.96
C ASP A 165 -12.89 4.33 -4.41
N SER A 166 -14.08 3.91 -4.84
CA SER A 166 -14.64 4.18 -6.17
C SER A 166 -13.76 3.71 -7.34
N VAL A 167 -13.04 2.60 -7.14
CA VAL A 167 -12.13 2.04 -8.14
C VAL A 167 -12.86 1.02 -9.00
N LEU A 168 -13.02 1.31 -10.29
CA LEU A 168 -13.42 0.37 -11.32
C LEU A 168 -12.16 -0.17 -11.99
N GLN A 169 -11.96 -1.48 -11.98
CA GLN A 169 -10.79 -2.11 -12.59
C GLN A 169 -11.16 -3.20 -13.58
N TYR A 170 -10.42 -3.27 -14.67
CA TYR A 170 -10.32 -4.42 -15.53
C TYR A 170 -8.93 -5.05 -15.39
N ARG A 171 -8.89 -6.39 -15.30
CA ARG A 171 -7.64 -7.16 -15.21
C ARG A 171 -7.68 -8.38 -16.11
N ASN A 172 -6.57 -8.64 -16.79
CA ASN A 172 -6.40 -9.85 -17.59
C ASN A 172 -4.93 -10.28 -17.61
N SER A 173 -4.70 -11.57 -17.85
CA SER A 173 -3.36 -12.13 -17.96
C SER A 173 -3.34 -13.16 -19.10
N TRP A 174 -2.31 -13.12 -19.93
CA TRP A 174 -2.12 -14.06 -21.05
C TRP A 174 -0.63 -14.22 -21.40
N ASN A 175 -0.17 -15.46 -21.47
CA ASN A 175 1.20 -15.81 -21.89
C ASN A 175 2.29 -15.00 -21.18
N GLY A 176 2.19 -14.84 -19.85
CA GLY A 176 3.12 -14.08 -19.04
C GLY A 176 2.87 -12.57 -19.02
N PHE A 177 2.05 -12.02 -19.90
CA PHE A 177 1.61 -10.62 -19.82
C PHE A 177 0.48 -10.43 -18.84
N ASN A 178 0.58 -9.42 -18.01
CA ASN A 178 -0.47 -8.98 -17.10
C ASN A 178 -0.84 -7.53 -17.42
N LEU A 179 -2.15 -7.25 -17.46
CA LEU A 179 -2.71 -5.93 -17.71
C LEU A 179 -3.69 -5.55 -16.60
N GLY A 180 -3.51 -4.37 -16.04
CA GLY A 180 -4.48 -3.69 -15.19
C GLY A 180 -4.90 -2.36 -15.81
N LEU A 181 -6.21 -2.12 -15.90
CA LEU A 181 -6.77 -0.83 -16.25
C LEU A 181 -7.64 -0.35 -15.10
N GLN A 182 -7.59 0.94 -14.80
CA GLN A 182 -8.32 1.54 -13.70
C GLN A 182 -9.02 2.82 -14.13
N TYR A 183 -10.25 2.98 -13.67
CA TYR A 183 -10.92 4.26 -13.54
C TYR A 183 -11.18 4.51 -12.05
N LEU A 184 -10.79 5.69 -11.58
CA LEU A 184 -11.07 6.20 -10.26
C LEU A 184 -12.23 7.18 -10.37
N GLY A 185 -13.37 6.88 -9.74
CA GLY A 185 -14.49 7.81 -9.66
C GLY A 185 -14.19 8.94 -8.69
N ALA A 186 -14.65 10.14 -9.00
CA ALA A 186 -14.54 11.28 -8.09
C ALA A 186 -15.24 10.95 -6.75
N ASN A 187 -14.55 11.24 -5.66
CA ASN A 187 -15.07 11.08 -4.31
C ASN A 187 -14.90 12.40 -3.55
N LYS A 188 -16.02 13.01 -3.17
CA LYS A 188 -16.00 14.15 -2.27
C LYS A 188 -16.18 13.65 -0.85
N SER A 189 -15.32 14.11 0.04
CA SER A 189 -15.50 13.86 1.46
C SER A 189 -16.75 14.60 1.91
N TYR A 190 -17.76 13.81 2.26
CA TYR A 190 -18.85 14.34 3.05
C TYR A 190 -18.32 14.46 4.48
N GLY A 191 -18.44 15.61 5.10
CA GLY A 191 -18.07 15.82 6.49
C GLY A 191 -18.80 14.84 7.45
N ASP A 192 -18.80 15.11 8.72
CA ASP A 192 -19.43 14.27 9.72
C ASP A 192 -20.90 14.02 9.41
N TYR A 193 -21.31 12.76 9.47
CA TYR A 193 -22.72 12.39 9.30
C TYR A 193 -23.54 12.88 10.48
N ASN A 194 -24.45 13.79 10.24
CA ASN A 194 -25.43 14.21 11.23
C ASN A 194 -26.62 13.23 11.22
N ALA A 195 -26.67 12.34 12.21
CA ALA A 195 -27.71 11.32 12.33
C ALA A 195 -29.13 11.90 12.50
N ASP A 196 -29.25 13.08 13.10
CA ASP A 196 -30.55 13.73 13.33
C ASP A 196 -31.13 14.38 12.06
N ALA A 197 -30.26 14.89 11.20
CA ALA A 197 -30.62 15.52 9.94
C ALA A 197 -30.62 14.53 8.75
N HIS A 198 -30.09 13.31 8.93
CA HIS A 198 -29.80 12.37 7.85
C HIS A 198 -28.95 12.95 6.71
N GLU A 199 -28.10 13.90 7.04
CA GLU A 199 -27.25 14.63 6.10
C GLU A 199 -25.77 14.60 6.55
N PHE A 200 -24.89 14.65 5.56
CA PHE A 200 -23.48 14.89 5.82
C PHE A 200 -23.24 16.40 5.88
N THR A 201 -22.77 16.91 7.00
CA THR A 201 -22.35 18.30 7.13
C THR A 201 -20.93 18.45 6.59
N PRO A 202 -20.66 19.38 5.67
CA PRO A 202 -19.30 19.66 5.23
C PRO A 202 -18.42 20.00 6.43
N ASN A 203 -17.30 19.30 6.58
CA ASN A 203 -16.35 19.58 7.64
C ASN A 203 -15.78 20.99 7.47
N SER A 204 -16.11 21.90 8.36
CA SER A 204 -15.70 23.31 8.30
C SER A 204 -14.20 23.53 8.47
N GLU A 205 -13.47 22.51 8.95
CA GLU A 205 -12.04 22.60 9.23
C GLU A 205 -11.13 22.02 8.14
N GLY A 206 -11.70 21.52 7.02
CA GLY A 206 -10.93 21.03 5.87
C GLY A 206 -10.37 19.62 6.00
N TYR A 207 -10.60 18.92 7.11
CA TYR A 207 -10.11 17.53 7.30
C TYR A 207 -10.64 16.55 6.28
N GLY A 208 -11.87 16.73 5.81
CA GLY A 208 -12.46 15.90 4.78
C GLY A 208 -11.83 16.10 3.41
N VAL A 209 -11.37 17.29 3.10
CA VAL A 209 -10.82 17.67 1.79
C VAL A 209 -9.54 16.89 1.45
N THR A 210 -8.77 16.47 2.45
CA THR A 210 -7.54 15.68 2.26
C THR A 210 -7.81 14.26 1.74
N ALA A 211 -8.99 13.73 1.97
CA ALA A 211 -9.43 12.41 1.52
C ALA A 211 -10.22 12.43 0.20
N GLU A 212 -10.45 13.61 -0.37
CA GLU A 212 -11.14 13.77 -1.64
C GLU A 212 -10.25 13.41 -2.83
N ASN A 213 -10.87 13.04 -3.93
CA ASN A 213 -10.24 12.95 -5.24
C ASN A 213 -11.26 13.30 -6.33
N GLY A 214 -10.77 13.87 -7.42
CA GLY A 214 -11.50 13.93 -8.68
C GLY A 214 -11.37 12.63 -9.46
N ASP A 215 -11.93 12.60 -10.68
CA ASP A 215 -11.80 11.46 -11.58
C ASP A 215 -10.36 11.20 -11.96
N GLY A 216 -10.02 9.91 -12.11
CA GLY A 216 -8.70 9.48 -12.49
C GLY A 216 -8.70 8.23 -13.35
N TYR A 217 -7.55 7.92 -13.93
CA TYR A 217 -7.31 6.70 -14.66
C TYR A 217 -5.90 6.18 -14.40
N GLY A 218 -5.75 4.87 -14.54
CA GLY A 218 -4.45 4.21 -14.38
C GLY A 218 -4.33 2.99 -15.28
N ILE A 219 -3.08 2.63 -15.54
CA ILE A 219 -2.72 1.43 -16.29
C ILE A 219 -1.49 0.80 -15.64
N SER A 220 -1.48 -0.53 -15.55
CA SER A 220 -0.30 -1.34 -15.24
C SER A 220 -0.09 -2.41 -16.29
N MET A 221 1.16 -2.71 -16.58
CA MET A 221 1.57 -3.83 -17.42
C MET A 221 2.78 -4.50 -16.81
N SER A 222 2.82 -5.83 -16.81
CA SER A 222 4.01 -6.58 -16.47
C SER A 222 4.17 -7.82 -17.35
N TYR A 223 5.38 -8.31 -17.42
CA TYR A 223 5.72 -9.53 -18.15
C TYR A 223 6.55 -10.47 -17.28
N ASP A 224 6.02 -11.67 -17.08
CA ASP A 224 6.68 -12.74 -16.33
C ASP A 224 7.41 -13.66 -17.32
N THR A 225 8.70 -13.88 -17.10
CA THR A 225 9.52 -14.79 -17.88
C THR A 225 9.60 -16.16 -17.21
N ASP A 226 9.90 -17.21 -17.99
CA ASP A 226 10.13 -18.57 -17.46
C ASP A 226 11.37 -18.68 -16.57
N MET A 227 12.24 -17.66 -16.55
CA MET A 227 13.45 -17.59 -15.72
C MET A 227 13.22 -17.01 -14.33
N GLY A 228 11.98 -16.66 -13.96
CA GLY A 228 11.64 -16.03 -12.69
C GLY A 228 11.88 -14.51 -12.67
N ILE A 229 12.08 -13.87 -13.82
CA ILE A 229 12.19 -12.42 -13.94
C ILE A 229 10.83 -11.85 -14.32
N THR A 230 10.39 -10.82 -13.60
CA THR A 230 9.23 -9.99 -13.97
C THR A 230 9.69 -8.56 -14.19
N LEU A 231 9.28 -7.97 -15.30
CA LEU A 231 9.44 -6.55 -15.59
C LEU A 231 8.07 -5.89 -15.62
N GLY A 232 7.96 -4.71 -15.05
CA GLY A 232 6.66 -4.03 -14.98
C GLY A 232 6.76 -2.52 -15.03
N ALA A 233 5.67 -1.90 -15.48
CA ALA A 233 5.46 -0.46 -15.51
C ALA A 233 4.02 -0.13 -15.17
N ALA A 234 3.80 1.00 -14.49
CA ALA A 234 2.46 1.52 -14.25
C ALA A 234 2.44 3.05 -14.32
N TYR A 235 1.26 3.57 -14.66
CA TYR A 235 0.98 5.01 -14.70
C TYR A 235 -0.40 5.28 -14.13
N ASN A 236 -0.51 6.37 -13.38
CA ASN A 236 -1.77 6.87 -12.84
C ASN A 236 -1.84 8.39 -12.95
N ASN A 237 -3.03 8.90 -13.23
CA ASN A 237 -3.35 10.32 -13.23
C ASN A 237 -4.75 10.51 -12.66
N ALA A 238 -4.87 11.38 -11.67
CA ALA A 238 -6.15 11.75 -11.07
C ALA A 238 -6.24 13.26 -10.90
N ARG A 239 -7.46 13.80 -11.00
CA ARG A 239 -7.73 15.19 -10.70
C ARG A 239 -7.77 15.44 -9.20
N LYS A 240 -7.33 16.61 -8.81
CA LYS A 240 -7.65 17.21 -7.51
C LYS A 240 -9.02 17.84 -7.57
N THR A 241 -9.73 17.89 -6.45
CA THR A 241 -10.99 18.62 -6.37
C THR A 241 -10.75 20.14 -6.31
N ASP A 242 -11.77 20.93 -6.61
CA ASP A 242 -11.70 22.38 -6.46
C ASP A 242 -11.42 22.77 -5.01
N ASP A 243 -11.96 22.01 -4.05
CA ASP A 243 -11.71 22.22 -2.63
C ASP A 243 -10.25 21.97 -2.25
N GLN A 244 -9.62 20.93 -2.80
CA GLN A 244 -8.18 20.68 -2.59
C GLN A 244 -7.31 21.81 -3.14
N THR A 245 -7.63 22.34 -4.31
CA THR A 245 -6.87 23.43 -4.92
C THR A 245 -7.14 24.78 -4.25
N GLN A 246 -8.37 25.08 -3.86
CA GLN A 246 -8.77 26.38 -3.31
C GLN A 246 -8.60 26.47 -1.80
N LYS A 247 -9.01 25.43 -1.05
CA LYS A 247 -8.95 25.47 0.43
C LYS A 247 -7.59 25.04 0.99
N LEU A 248 -6.94 24.07 0.34
CA LEU A 248 -5.62 23.58 0.76
C LEU A 248 -4.48 24.25 -0.01
N GLY A 249 -4.78 25.08 -1.01
CA GLY A 249 -3.76 25.74 -1.81
C GLY A 249 -2.87 24.78 -2.61
N LEU A 250 -3.33 23.55 -2.86
CA LEU A 250 -2.55 22.56 -3.58
C LEU A 250 -2.37 23.01 -5.04
N ASN A 251 -1.12 23.11 -5.47
CA ASN A 251 -0.77 23.48 -6.84
C ASN A 251 -1.26 22.44 -7.83
N ASP A 252 -1.53 22.87 -9.06
CA ASP A 252 -1.97 22.06 -10.19
C ASP A 252 -3.25 21.23 -10.00
N LYS A 253 -3.97 21.02 -11.10
CA LYS A 253 -5.25 20.32 -11.12
C LYS A 253 -5.14 18.79 -11.15
N ASN A 254 -3.95 18.25 -11.42
CA ASN A 254 -3.73 16.83 -11.59
C ASN A 254 -2.59 16.35 -10.68
N ALA A 255 -2.77 15.16 -10.14
CA ALA A 255 -1.74 14.37 -9.47
C ALA A 255 -1.36 13.20 -10.39
N GLN A 256 -0.06 13.03 -10.66
CA GLN A 256 0.43 11.99 -11.56
C GLN A 256 1.47 11.12 -10.87
N MET A 257 1.48 9.83 -11.21
CA MET A 257 2.50 8.89 -10.76
C MET A 257 2.82 7.90 -11.87
N TRP A 258 4.10 7.58 -12.03
CA TRP A 258 4.52 6.44 -12.81
C TRP A 258 5.60 5.66 -12.07
N THR A 259 5.68 4.37 -12.33
CA THR A 259 6.66 3.48 -11.71
C THR A 259 7.16 2.46 -12.71
N LEU A 260 8.43 2.09 -12.57
CA LEU A 260 9.06 0.96 -13.24
C LEU A 260 9.55 0.01 -12.18
N GLY A 261 9.37 -1.29 -12.38
CA GLY A 261 9.81 -2.32 -11.47
C GLY A 261 10.41 -3.50 -12.19
N ALA A 262 11.38 -4.13 -11.53
CA ALA A 262 11.92 -5.42 -11.91
C ALA A 262 12.05 -6.29 -10.68
N LYS A 263 11.70 -7.58 -10.80
CA LYS A 263 11.95 -8.56 -9.74
C LYS A 263 12.50 -9.86 -10.32
N TYR A 264 13.26 -10.55 -9.51
CA TYR A 264 13.69 -11.93 -9.69
C TYR A 264 13.17 -12.77 -8.53
N ASP A 265 12.48 -13.85 -8.83
CA ASP A 265 11.89 -14.75 -7.84
C ASP A 265 12.07 -16.20 -8.31
N ALA A 266 13.23 -16.76 -8.03
CA ALA A 266 13.60 -18.14 -8.32
C ALA A 266 14.82 -18.58 -7.51
N ASN A 267 15.02 -19.91 -7.42
CA ASN A 267 16.20 -20.52 -6.78
C ASN A 267 16.41 -20.04 -5.32
N ASN A 268 15.34 -19.89 -4.55
CA ASN A 268 15.34 -19.39 -3.17
C ASN A 268 15.83 -17.93 -3.03
N ILE A 269 16.04 -17.22 -4.13
CA ILE A 269 16.42 -15.82 -4.16
C ILE A 269 15.20 -14.98 -4.57
N TYR A 270 14.89 -13.97 -3.78
CA TYR A 270 14.03 -12.89 -4.18
C TYR A 270 14.85 -11.59 -4.23
N ALA A 271 14.77 -10.88 -5.34
CA ALA A 271 15.37 -9.56 -5.46
C ALA A 271 14.46 -8.66 -6.30
N ALA A 272 14.24 -7.44 -5.85
CA ALA A 272 13.40 -6.50 -6.58
C ALA A 272 13.94 -5.07 -6.47
N ILE A 273 13.60 -4.28 -7.48
CA ILE A 273 13.86 -2.84 -7.52
C ILE A 273 12.70 -2.12 -8.16
N ASN A 274 12.29 -1.01 -7.56
CA ASN A 274 11.32 -0.08 -8.11
C ASN A 274 11.92 1.32 -8.21
N TYR A 275 11.59 2.03 -9.29
CA TYR A 275 11.75 3.47 -9.39
C TYR A 275 10.38 4.10 -9.61
N THR A 276 10.07 5.11 -8.81
CA THR A 276 8.80 5.83 -8.87
C THR A 276 9.03 7.32 -9.01
N GLN A 277 8.23 7.98 -9.84
CA GLN A 277 8.18 9.43 -9.92
C GLN A 277 6.74 9.91 -9.83
N THR A 278 6.52 10.94 -9.01
CA THR A 278 5.24 11.65 -8.96
C THR A 278 5.37 13.07 -9.46
N LYS A 279 4.27 13.64 -9.91
CA LYS A 279 4.13 15.04 -10.26
C LYS A 279 2.91 15.60 -9.57
N ASP A 280 3.09 16.69 -8.83
CA ASP A 280 2.03 17.44 -8.13
C ASP A 280 1.13 16.56 -7.22
N GLN A 281 1.71 15.49 -6.65
CA GLN A 281 1.00 14.49 -5.85
C GLN A 281 1.39 14.51 -4.38
N LEU A 282 2.70 14.51 -4.06
CA LEU A 282 3.16 14.41 -2.68
C LEU A 282 3.06 15.75 -1.96
N PRO A 283 2.25 15.85 -0.89
CA PRO A 283 2.18 17.05 -0.09
C PRO A 283 3.42 17.18 0.80
N PHE A 284 3.78 18.43 1.15
CA PHE A 284 4.78 18.77 2.14
C PHE A 284 4.43 20.10 2.79
N PHE A 285 5.02 20.35 3.97
CA PHE A 285 4.87 21.61 4.68
C PHE A 285 6.11 22.46 4.56
N ASN A 286 5.90 23.75 4.38
CA ASN A 286 6.92 24.80 4.45
C ASN A 286 6.44 25.93 5.38
N ALA A 287 7.18 27.04 5.44
CA ALA A 287 6.84 28.18 6.29
C ALA A 287 5.52 28.88 5.91
N THR A 288 5.00 28.66 4.70
CA THR A 288 3.77 29.28 4.19
C THR A 288 2.55 28.38 4.30
N GLY A 289 2.72 27.09 4.61
CA GLY A 289 1.65 26.11 4.74
C GLY A 289 1.92 24.80 4.04
N ILE A 290 0.86 24.17 3.52
CA ILE A 290 0.95 22.93 2.75
C ILE A 290 1.04 23.22 1.27
N GLU A 291 1.90 22.49 0.58
CA GLU A 291 2.03 22.51 -0.88
C GLU A 291 2.16 21.06 -1.42
N THR A 292 2.00 20.87 -2.72
CA THR A 292 2.40 19.64 -3.39
C THR A 292 3.73 19.82 -4.11
N ALA A 293 4.60 18.85 -3.99
CA ALA A 293 5.87 18.85 -4.70
C ALA A 293 5.64 18.74 -6.20
N ALA A 294 6.19 19.67 -6.99
CA ALA A 294 6.13 19.63 -8.43
C ALA A 294 6.69 18.31 -9.00
N THR A 295 7.70 17.75 -8.36
CA THR A 295 8.22 16.42 -8.67
C THR A 295 8.77 15.76 -7.42
N SER A 296 8.37 14.51 -7.17
CA SER A 296 9.08 13.62 -6.25
C SER A 296 9.61 12.39 -6.97
N GLN A 297 10.65 11.80 -6.43
CA GLN A 297 11.28 10.59 -6.96
C GLN A 297 11.57 9.63 -5.83
N ALA A 298 11.54 8.33 -6.11
CA ALA A 298 11.89 7.31 -5.14
C ALA A 298 12.54 6.10 -5.82
N VAL A 299 13.47 5.49 -5.10
CA VAL A 299 14.06 4.19 -5.43
C VAL A 299 13.88 3.29 -4.22
N PHE A 300 13.42 2.06 -4.46
CA PHE A 300 13.42 1.01 -3.46
C PHE A 300 14.00 -0.26 -4.06
N ALA A 301 14.94 -0.88 -3.34
CA ALA A 301 15.55 -2.14 -3.73
C ALA A 301 15.58 -3.09 -2.54
N VAL A 302 15.28 -4.36 -2.74
CA VAL A 302 15.28 -5.40 -1.71
C VAL A 302 15.89 -6.69 -2.25
N ALA A 303 16.57 -7.42 -1.39
CA ALA A 303 17.03 -8.77 -1.66
C ALA A 303 16.78 -9.66 -0.45
N GLN A 304 16.31 -10.90 -0.69
CA GLN A 304 16.04 -11.92 0.32
C GLN A 304 16.57 -13.27 -0.15
N TYR A 305 16.94 -14.11 0.79
CA TYR A 305 17.27 -15.51 0.54
C TYR A 305 16.45 -16.43 1.44
N ASN A 306 15.71 -17.35 0.85
CA ASN A 306 14.84 -18.30 1.55
C ASN A 306 15.59 -19.61 1.79
N PHE A 307 16.11 -19.81 3.00
CA PHE A 307 16.75 -21.09 3.37
C PHE A 307 15.70 -22.19 3.58
N ASP A 308 16.07 -23.43 3.24
CA ASP A 308 15.20 -24.61 3.42
C ASP A 308 14.80 -24.88 4.88
N ASN A 309 15.56 -24.34 5.84
CA ASN A 309 15.28 -24.45 7.28
C ASN A 309 14.27 -23.41 7.79
N GLY A 310 13.67 -22.63 6.91
CA GLY A 310 12.66 -21.60 7.24
C GLY A 310 13.22 -20.22 7.55
N LEU A 311 14.55 -20.02 7.50
CA LEU A 311 15.17 -18.72 7.73
C LEU A 311 15.17 -17.88 6.45
N THR A 312 14.81 -16.59 6.56
CA THR A 312 14.80 -15.63 5.46
C THR A 312 15.46 -14.32 5.89
N PRO A 313 16.77 -14.15 5.71
CA PRO A 313 17.42 -12.85 5.82
C PRO A 313 17.01 -11.94 4.65
N SER A 314 16.86 -10.65 4.93
CA SER A 314 16.50 -9.62 3.97
C SER A 314 17.36 -8.38 4.17
N ILE A 315 17.67 -7.71 3.06
CA ILE A 315 18.31 -6.39 3.06
C ILE A 315 17.58 -5.51 2.06
N ALA A 316 17.33 -4.26 2.45
CA ALA A 316 16.75 -3.28 1.53
C ALA A 316 17.40 -1.92 1.65
N TYR A 317 17.28 -1.14 0.57
CA TYR A 317 17.59 0.29 0.53
C TYR A 317 16.41 1.05 -0.02
N ALA A 318 16.04 2.10 0.66
CA ALA A 318 14.95 2.98 0.30
C ALA A 318 15.44 4.43 0.29
N GLN A 319 15.11 5.19 -0.77
CA GLN A 319 15.29 6.63 -0.82
C GLN A 319 14.17 7.27 -1.62
N GLY A 320 13.50 8.26 -1.01
CA GLY A 320 12.51 9.11 -1.64
C GLY A 320 12.85 10.57 -1.39
N TRP A 321 12.75 11.41 -2.43
CA TRP A 321 13.08 12.83 -2.33
C TRP A 321 12.15 13.70 -3.16
N LEU A 322 11.94 14.94 -2.69
CA LEU A 322 11.31 16.02 -3.43
C LEU A 322 12.38 16.80 -4.19
N ARG A 323 12.08 17.16 -5.43
CA ARG A 323 12.99 18.00 -6.25
C ARG A 323 12.74 19.48 -5.98
N ASN A 324 13.72 20.14 -5.36
CA ASN A 324 13.70 21.60 -5.06
C ASN A 324 12.33 22.08 -4.57
N PRO A 325 11.79 21.51 -3.48
CA PRO A 325 10.48 21.94 -2.98
C PRO A 325 10.53 23.39 -2.52
N ASN A 326 9.44 24.12 -2.77
CA ASN A 326 9.36 25.54 -2.42
C ASN A 326 9.61 25.79 -0.93
N GLY A 327 10.36 26.83 -0.61
CA GLY A 327 10.76 27.16 0.77
C GLY A 327 11.99 26.44 1.28
N TYR A 328 12.59 25.51 0.51
CA TYR A 328 13.79 24.76 0.90
C TYR A 328 14.87 24.84 -0.18
N VAL A 329 16.13 24.73 0.24
CA VAL A 329 17.29 24.74 -0.65
C VAL A 329 17.63 23.32 -1.08
N GLY A 330 17.65 23.07 -2.38
CA GLY A 330 18.01 21.78 -2.96
C GLY A 330 16.93 20.71 -2.77
N ASN A 331 17.27 19.48 -3.12
CA ASN A 331 16.39 18.34 -2.94
C ASN A 331 16.23 17.98 -1.47
N GLN A 332 15.03 17.59 -1.06
CA GLN A 332 14.72 17.17 0.31
C GLN A 332 14.32 15.72 0.37
N ASN A 333 15.02 14.89 1.14
CA ASN A 333 14.65 13.49 1.34
C ASN A 333 13.47 13.39 2.31
N TYR A 334 12.39 12.73 1.91
CA TYR A 334 11.27 12.40 2.79
C TYR A 334 11.37 10.99 3.38
N SER A 335 12.15 10.11 2.76
CA SER A 335 12.51 8.80 3.26
C SER A 335 13.92 8.45 2.78
N LYS A 336 14.76 7.90 3.66
CA LYS A 336 16.08 7.37 3.29
C LYS A 336 16.57 6.43 4.37
N TYR A 337 16.74 5.14 4.05
CA TYR A 337 17.18 4.15 5.03
C TYR A 337 17.78 2.90 4.38
N VAL A 338 18.52 2.15 5.18
CA VAL A 338 18.84 0.74 4.96
C VAL A 338 18.01 -0.07 5.94
N ASP A 339 17.48 -1.17 5.48
CA ASP A 339 16.70 -2.10 6.27
C ASP A 339 17.38 -3.47 6.30
N LEU A 340 17.41 -4.09 7.48
CA LEU A 340 17.98 -5.40 7.73
C LEU A 340 16.96 -6.24 8.49
N ALA A 341 16.36 -7.22 7.83
CA ALA A 341 15.36 -8.08 8.45
C ALA A 341 15.79 -9.55 8.47
N LEU A 342 15.29 -10.26 9.46
CA LEU A 342 15.44 -11.70 9.58
C LEU A 342 14.09 -12.29 9.98
N THR A 343 13.51 -13.10 9.11
CA THR A 343 12.28 -13.84 9.37
C THR A 343 12.60 -15.32 9.58
N TYR A 344 11.94 -15.95 10.55
CA TYR A 344 11.96 -17.39 10.74
C TYR A 344 10.54 -17.94 10.61
N ASN A 345 10.31 -18.75 9.58
CA ASN A 345 9.04 -19.43 9.33
C ASN A 345 9.03 -20.78 10.08
N PHE A 346 8.27 -20.90 11.17
CA PHE A 346 8.05 -22.16 11.87
C PHE A 346 7.29 -23.16 11.00
N ASN A 347 6.34 -22.66 10.24
CA ASN A 347 5.54 -23.39 9.26
C ASN A 347 4.84 -22.37 8.34
N ALA A 348 3.92 -22.83 7.47
CA ALA A 348 3.18 -21.97 6.54
C ALA A 348 2.27 -20.93 7.23
N ASN A 349 1.93 -21.14 8.50
CA ASN A 349 0.97 -20.31 9.24
C ASN A 349 1.61 -19.43 10.33
N MET A 350 2.85 -19.69 10.71
CA MET A 350 3.47 -19.05 11.86
C MET A 350 4.90 -18.64 11.56
N ASN A 351 5.21 -17.37 11.78
CA ASN A 351 6.57 -16.83 11.68
C ASN A 351 6.89 -15.87 12.83
N ALA A 352 8.18 -15.67 13.04
CA ALA A 352 8.71 -14.60 13.88
C ALA A 352 9.72 -13.79 13.07
N TYR A 353 9.85 -12.51 13.39
CA TYR A 353 10.81 -11.64 12.70
C TYR A 353 11.47 -10.64 13.65
N VAL A 354 12.65 -10.21 13.21
CA VAL A 354 13.34 -9.02 13.72
C VAL A 354 13.62 -8.16 12.50
N ASP A 355 13.35 -6.88 12.60
CA ASP A 355 13.54 -5.90 11.55
C ASP A 355 14.25 -4.67 12.10
N TYR A 356 15.26 -4.14 11.40
CA TYR A 356 16.07 -3.01 11.85
C TYR A 356 16.26 -1.98 10.75
N LYS A 357 15.56 -0.88 10.88
CA LYS A 357 15.63 0.30 10.03
C LYS A 357 16.74 1.23 10.49
N ILE A 358 17.82 1.31 9.71
CA ILE A 358 18.90 2.27 9.86
C ILE A 358 18.51 3.53 9.11
N ASN A 359 18.03 4.52 9.82
CA ASN A 359 17.57 5.76 9.23
C ASN A 359 18.75 6.63 8.79
N LEU A 360 18.69 7.11 7.55
CA LEU A 360 19.73 7.93 6.92
C LEU A 360 19.21 9.35 6.57
N LEU A 361 18.04 9.73 7.10
CA LEU A 361 17.53 11.10 6.95
C LEU A 361 18.33 12.06 7.79
N ASP A 362 18.65 13.22 7.21
CA ASP A 362 19.25 14.33 7.93
C ASP A 362 18.23 14.99 8.86
N ASN A 363 18.65 15.34 10.07
CA ASN A 363 17.87 16.17 10.96
C ASN A 363 18.01 17.63 10.54
N ASN A 364 17.07 18.15 9.76
CA ASN A 364 17.09 19.48 9.20
C ASN A 364 15.70 20.16 9.31
N GLU A 365 15.59 21.38 8.81
CA GLU A 365 14.33 22.14 8.86
C GLU A 365 13.19 21.43 8.11
N TYR A 366 13.48 20.80 6.97
CA TYR A 366 12.47 20.06 6.20
C TYR A 366 11.92 18.88 7.01
N THR A 367 12.80 18.03 7.56
CA THR A 367 12.37 16.86 8.35
C THR A 367 11.61 17.28 9.61
N ALA A 368 12.01 18.40 10.24
CA ALA A 368 11.33 18.93 11.41
C ALA A 368 9.93 19.48 11.08
N ASN A 369 9.80 20.27 10.02
CA ASN A 369 8.52 20.85 9.61
C ASN A 369 7.52 19.80 9.10
N ASN A 370 8.02 18.70 8.55
CA ASN A 370 7.21 17.61 8.02
C ASN A 370 7.05 16.43 8.98
N ALA A 371 7.44 16.61 10.25
CA ALA A 371 7.35 15.59 11.31
C ALA A 371 7.97 14.23 10.94
N LEU A 372 9.04 14.22 10.12
CA LEU A 372 9.70 13.02 9.69
C LEU A 372 10.64 12.50 10.79
N TYR A 373 10.62 11.18 10.98
CA TYR A 373 11.48 10.53 11.96
C TYR A 373 12.88 10.32 11.37
N THR A 374 13.91 10.64 12.16
CA THR A 374 15.32 10.54 11.76
C THR A 374 16.11 9.52 12.60
N ASN A 375 15.47 8.87 13.56
CA ASN A 375 16.09 7.86 14.43
C ASN A 375 16.00 6.46 13.84
N ASN A 376 16.94 5.58 14.23
CA ASN A 376 16.85 4.17 13.95
C ASN A 376 15.74 3.53 14.77
N VAL A 377 15.13 2.48 14.20
CA VAL A 377 14.06 1.71 14.82
C VAL A 377 14.32 0.23 14.64
N ALA A 378 14.08 -0.56 15.68
CA ALA A 378 14.02 -2.00 15.58
C ALA A 378 12.59 -2.47 15.86
N ALA A 379 12.13 -3.48 15.14
CA ALA A 379 10.87 -4.18 15.40
C ALA A 379 11.13 -5.64 15.71
N VAL A 380 10.30 -6.22 16.56
CA VAL A 380 10.22 -7.67 16.76
C VAL A 380 8.76 -8.08 16.69
N GLY A 381 8.48 -9.10 15.91
CA GLY A 381 7.11 -9.55 15.71
C GLY A 381 6.96 -11.06 15.69
N LEU A 382 5.75 -11.49 16.02
CA LEU A 382 5.27 -12.84 15.90
C LEU A 382 3.94 -12.80 15.16
N GLN A 383 3.84 -13.54 14.07
CA GLN A 383 2.66 -13.52 13.21
C GLN A 383 2.07 -14.91 13.04
N TYR A 384 0.76 -15.01 13.24
CA TYR A 384 -0.05 -16.16 12.87
C TYR A 384 -0.96 -15.79 11.71
N THR A 385 -0.93 -16.59 10.63
CA THR A 385 -1.75 -16.40 9.41
C THR A 385 -2.66 -17.60 9.20
N PHE A 386 -3.92 -17.37 8.83
CA PHE A 386 -4.94 -18.42 8.64
C PHE A 386 -5.83 -18.15 7.41
#